data_39b7d1a92a93d46471dd1503bd56e740
#
_entry.id   39b7d1a92a93d46471dd1503bd56e740
#
_cell.length_a   1.000
_cell.length_b   1.000
_cell.length_c   1.000
_cell.angle_alpha   90.00
_cell.angle_beta   90.00
_cell.angle_gamma   90.00
#
_symmetry.space_group_name_H-M   'P 1'
#
loop_
_entity.id
_entity.type
_entity.pdbx_description
1 polymer ?
#
loop_
_entity_poly.entity_id
_entity_poly.type
_entity_poly.pdbx_seq_one_letter_code
_entity_poly.pdbx_strand_id
1 'polypeptide(L)'
;RDLVRSRGLGDVYKRQPLISRAKEKKELAQVFQALRIAVNGEMDALESFLNQCVEALRPGGRLAVITYHSLEDRMVKNFMRTGRTDGHEEKDLFGRSSSPMKPLGSKPIVPTDDEVERNPRSRSAKLRVATKL
;
A
#
# COMPACT_ATOMS: atom_id res chain seq x y z
N ARG A 1 37.81 -37.28 22.68
CA ARG A 1 36.46 -36.93 23.17
C ARG A 1 36.02 -35.51 22.80
N ASP A 2 36.92 -34.63 22.33
CA ASP A 2 36.64 -33.22 22.05
C ASP A 2 36.38 -32.89 20.56
N LEU A 3 36.42 -33.89 19.67
CA LEU A 3 36.21 -33.71 18.22
C LEU A 3 34.75 -33.59 17.80
N VAL A 4 33.78 -33.84 18.70
CA VAL A 4 32.34 -33.82 18.35
C VAL A 4 31.72 -32.44 18.57
N ARG A 5 32.35 -31.54 19.35
CA ARG A 5 31.80 -30.21 19.66
C ARG A 5 32.05 -29.13 18.61
N SER A 6 33.06 -29.29 17.79
CA SER A 6 33.37 -28.28 16.73
C SER A 6 32.59 -28.45 15.44
N ARG A 7 31.91 -29.58 15.21
CA ARG A 7 31.13 -29.81 14.01
C ARG A 7 29.77 -29.13 13.99
N GLY A 8 29.20 -28.83 15.17
CA GLY A 8 27.85 -28.24 15.24
C GLY A 8 27.78 -26.75 14.86
N LEU A 9 28.80 -25.98 15.19
CA LEU A 9 28.79 -24.52 14.92
C LEU A 9 29.18 -24.19 13.48
N GLY A 10 30.08 -24.98 12.88
CA GLY A 10 30.48 -24.78 11.47
C GLY A 10 29.38 -25.12 10.46
N ASP A 11 28.49 -26.06 10.79
CA ASP A 11 27.38 -26.45 9.90
C ASP A 11 26.20 -25.47 9.95
N VAL A 12 26.00 -24.77 11.06
CA VAL A 12 24.98 -23.74 11.16
C VAL A 12 25.33 -22.51 10.29
N TYR A 13 26.61 -22.15 10.25
CA TYR A 13 27.07 -21.05 9.38
C TYR A 13 27.12 -21.43 7.88
N LYS A 14 27.31 -22.71 7.55
CA LYS A 14 27.31 -23.19 6.15
C LYS A 14 25.90 -23.38 5.58
N ARG A 15 24.87 -23.46 6.42
CA ARG A 15 23.47 -23.62 6.02
C ARG A 15 22.65 -22.33 6.05
N GLN A 16 23.27 -21.19 6.35
CA GLN A 16 22.59 -19.93 6.06
C GLN A 16 22.36 -19.86 4.54
N PRO A 17 21.10 -19.82 4.08
CA PRO A 17 20.86 -19.66 2.67
C PRO A 17 21.57 -18.39 2.23
N LEU A 18 22.36 -18.46 1.17
CA LEU A 18 22.96 -17.32 0.52
C LEU A 18 21.79 -16.49 -0.01
N ILE A 19 21.24 -15.63 0.85
CA ILE A 19 20.25 -14.65 0.44
C ILE A 19 20.97 -13.79 -0.58
N SER A 20 20.48 -13.80 -1.82
CA SER A 20 21.09 -12.97 -2.85
C SER A 20 21.11 -11.53 -2.36
N ARG A 21 22.18 -10.78 -2.64
CA ARG A 21 22.30 -9.35 -2.24
C ARG A 21 21.08 -8.51 -2.68
N ALA A 22 20.44 -8.90 -3.76
CA ALA A 22 19.23 -8.25 -4.25
C ALA A 22 18.02 -8.50 -3.31
N LYS A 23 17.88 -9.74 -2.78
CA LYS A 23 16.83 -10.09 -1.81
C LYS A 23 17.04 -9.37 -0.49
N GLU A 24 18.28 -9.37 0.00
CA GLU A 24 18.66 -8.65 1.23
C GLU A 24 18.37 -7.15 1.15
N LYS A 25 18.77 -6.49 0.05
CA LYS A 25 18.45 -5.08 -0.19
C LYS A 25 16.95 -4.81 -0.20
N LYS A 26 16.17 -5.71 -0.80
CA LYS A 26 14.71 -5.60 -0.83
C LYS A 26 14.10 -5.74 0.56
N GLU A 27 14.56 -6.69 1.34
CA GLU A 27 14.09 -6.91 2.71
C GLU A 27 14.43 -5.72 3.61
N LEU A 28 15.66 -5.19 3.53
CA LEU A 28 16.07 -3.98 4.25
C LEU A 28 15.21 -2.77 3.85
N ALA A 29 14.95 -2.57 2.57
CA ALA A 29 14.08 -1.49 2.11
C ALA A 29 12.67 -1.61 2.68
N GLN A 30 12.12 -2.81 2.79
CA GLN A 30 10.81 -3.05 3.40
C GLN A 30 10.81 -2.74 4.91
N VAL A 31 11.87 -3.11 5.63
CA VAL A 31 12.02 -2.80 7.06
C VAL A 31 12.10 -1.29 7.27
N PHE A 32 12.92 -0.58 6.51
CA PHE A 32 13.02 0.88 6.60
C PHE A 32 11.70 1.57 6.25
N GLN A 33 10.99 1.08 5.24
CA GLN A 33 9.65 1.59 4.89
C GLN A 33 8.67 1.40 6.05
N ALA A 34 8.65 0.22 6.67
CA ALA A 34 7.77 -0.07 7.80
C ALA A 34 8.06 0.85 9.00
N LEU A 35 9.34 1.05 9.33
CA LEU A 35 9.76 1.97 10.38
C LEU A 35 9.34 3.41 10.09
N ARG A 36 9.55 3.89 8.87
CA ARG A 36 9.14 5.24 8.46
C ARG A 36 7.64 5.44 8.61
N ILE A 37 6.84 4.49 8.10
CA ILE A 37 5.37 4.54 8.19
C ILE A 37 4.93 4.57 9.66
N ALA A 38 5.53 3.74 10.50
CA ALA A 38 5.18 3.67 11.93
C ALA A 38 5.55 4.95 12.68
N VAL A 39 6.76 5.46 12.48
CA VAL A 39 7.25 6.67 13.17
C VAL A 39 6.48 7.92 12.74
N ASN A 40 6.15 8.02 11.45
CA ASN A 40 5.46 9.21 10.92
C ASN A 40 3.93 9.12 11.03
N GLY A 41 3.36 7.99 11.44
CA GLY A 41 1.90 7.78 11.45
C GLY A 41 1.25 7.96 10.07
N GLU A 42 1.96 7.57 9.01
CA GLU A 42 1.55 7.84 7.61
C GLU A 42 0.19 7.23 7.27
N MET A 43 -0.11 6.04 7.80
CA MET A 43 -1.37 5.35 7.53
C MET A 43 -2.55 6.02 8.25
N ASP A 44 -2.35 6.46 9.50
CA ASP A 44 -3.38 7.16 10.27
C ASP A 44 -3.69 8.54 9.66
N ALA A 45 -2.65 9.23 9.19
CA ALA A 45 -2.79 10.49 8.48
C ALA A 45 -3.57 10.32 7.16
N LEU A 46 -3.27 9.26 6.40
CA LEU A 46 -3.98 8.93 5.16
C LEU A 46 -5.46 8.60 5.44
N GLU A 47 -5.75 7.81 6.47
CA GLU A 47 -7.12 7.49 6.87
C GLU A 47 -7.91 8.74 7.24
N SER A 48 -7.31 9.59 8.10
CA SER A 48 -7.91 10.87 8.49
C SER A 48 -8.17 11.76 7.29
N PHE A 49 -7.22 11.87 6.37
CA PHE A 49 -7.37 12.64 5.12
C PHE A 49 -8.53 12.11 4.27
N LEU A 50 -8.63 10.80 4.05
CA LEU A 50 -9.69 10.20 3.25
C LEU A 50 -11.08 10.48 3.85
N ASN A 51 -11.23 10.35 5.17
CA ASN A 51 -12.49 10.65 5.86
C ASN A 51 -12.88 12.12 5.72
N GLN A 52 -11.94 13.03 5.90
CA GLN A 52 -12.18 14.48 5.74
C GLN A 52 -12.54 14.84 4.28
N CYS A 53 -11.98 14.14 3.29
CA CYS A 53 -12.33 14.36 1.88
C CYS A 53 -13.81 14.12 1.61
N VAL A 54 -14.45 13.16 2.28
CA VAL A 54 -15.89 12.89 2.12
C VAL A 54 -16.71 14.07 2.62
N GLU A 55 -16.31 14.69 3.71
CA GLU A 55 -17.03 15.85 4.27
C GLU A 55 -16.80 17.11 3.40
N ALA A 56 -15.59 17.31 2.94
CA ALA A 56 -15.20 18.50 2.18
C ALA A 56 -15.73 18.53 0.75
N LEU A 57 -15.94 17.37 0.14
CA LEU A 57 -16.40 17.28 -1.24
C LEU A 57 -17.92 17.46 -1.34
N ARG A 58 -18.36 18.20 -2.35
CA ARG A 58 -19.77 18.25 -2.74
C ARG A 58 -20.16 16.96 -3.50
N PRO A 59 -21.46 16.57 -3.48
CA PRO A 59 -21.95 15.52 -4.38
C PRO A 59 -21.53 15.80 -5.82
N GLY A 60 -21.04 14.79 -6.55
CA GLY A 60 -20.45 14.92 -7.89
C GLY A 60 -18.98 15.36 -7.90
N GLY A 61 -18.42 15.80 -6.77
CA GLY A 61 -17.01 16.14 -6.63
C GLY A 61 -16.12 14.92 -6.82
N ARG A 62 -14.90 15.12 -7.31
CA ARG A 62 -13.95 14.05 -7.58
C ARG A 62 -12.77 14.09 -6.62
N LEU A 63 -12.43 12.93 -6.08
CA LEU A 63 -11.21 12.69 -5.31
C LEU A 63 -10.22 11.93 -6.19
N ALA A 64 -9.04 12.51 -6.40
CA ALA A 64 -7.92 11.87 -7.09
C ALA A 64 -6.75 11.71 -6.12
N VAL A 65 -6.26 10.49 -5.94
CA VAL A 65 -5.18 10.17 -5.00
C VAL A 65 -4.09 9.39 -5.73
N ILE A 66 -2.85 9.86 -5.60
CA ILE A 66 -1.66 9.15 -6.06
C ILE A 66 -1.00 8.48 -4.85
N THR A 67 -0.70 7.20 -4.98
CA THR A 67 0.01 6.40 -3.98
C THR A 67 1.27 5.80 -4.57
N TYR A 68 2.27 5.53 -3.73
CA TYR A 68 3.59 5.02 -4.16
C TYR A 68 3.91 3.64 -3.62
N HIS A 69 3.16 3.13 -2.64
CA HIS A 69 3.35 1.78 -2.12
C HIS A 69 2.01 1.04 -1.94
N SER A 70 2.12 -0.28 -1.81
CA SER A 70 0.95 -1.17 -1.82
C SER A 70 0.00 -0.98 -0.63
N LEU A 71 0.49 -0.56 0.53
CA LEU A 71 -0.33 -0.34 1.72
C LEU A 71 -1.24 0.87 1.53
N GLU A 72 -0.68 2.01 1.06
CA GLU A 72 -1.47 3.19 0.71
C GLU A 72 -2.50 2.87 -0.37
N ASP A 73 -2.07 2.23 -1.46
CA ASP A 73 -2.97 1.88 -2.57
C ASP A 73 -4.14 1.01 -2.12
N ARG A 74 -3.88 0.04 -1.23
CA ARG A 74 -4.92 -0.83 -0.66
C ARG A 74 -5.92 -0.03 0.16
N MET A 75 -5.45 0.86 1.03
CA MET A 75 -6.31 1.71 1.86
C MET A 75 -7.19 2.61 1.00
N VAL A 76 -6.61 3.32 0.02
CA VAL A 76 -7.35 4.19 -0.91
C VAL A 76 -8.36 3.40 -1.73
N LYS A 77 -7.97 2.24 -2.28
CA LYS A 77 -8.86 1.34 -3.02
C LYS A 77 -10.06 0.90 -2.18
N ASN A 78 -9.80 0.44 -0.95
CA ASN A 78 -10.83 -0.01 -0.04
C ASN A 78 -11.80 1.14 0.27
N PHE A 79 -11.26 2.29 0.67
CA PHE A 79 -12.05 3.48 0.99
C PHE A 79 -12.94 3.93 -0.17
N MET A 80 -12.39 4.04 -1.37
CA MET A 80 -13.16 4.45 -2.55
C MET A 80 -14.27 3.47 -2.92
N ARG A 81 -14.09 2.18 -2.61
CA ARG A 81 -15.06 1.13 -2.90
C ARG A 81 -16.14 0.99 -1.84
N THR A 82 -15.75 1.03 -0.57
CA THR A 82 -16.64 0.68 0.55
C THR A 82 -16.96 1.85 1.49
N GLY A 83 -16.26 2.96 1.34
CA GLY A 83 -16.30 4.07 2.29
C GLY A 83 -15.49 3.84 3.57
N ARG A 84 -14.78 2.69 3.66
CA ARG A 84 -13.98 2.30 4.83
C ARG A 84 -12.58 1.88 4.43
N THR A 85 -11.60 2.26 5.21
CA THR A 85 -10.19 1.96 4.97
C THR A 85 -9.84 0.49 5.16
N ASP A 86 -10.58 -0.22 6.03
CA ASP A 86 -10.45 -1.67 6.26
C ASP A 86 -11.01 -2.53 5.11
N GLY A 87 -11.82 -1.93 4.23
CA GLY A 87 -12.44 -2.60 3.10
C GLY A 87 -13.67 -3.43 3.46
N HIS A 88 -14.15 -3.31 4.70
CA HIS A 88 -15.42 -3.94 5.08
C HIS A 88 -16.58 -3.23 4.39
N GLU A 89 -17.37 -3.98 3.64
CA GLU A 89 -18.50 -3.43 2.89
C GLU A 89 -19.78 -3.57 3.72
N GLU A 90 -20.32 -2.44 4.13
CA GLU A 90 -21.65 -2.39 4.72
C GLU A 90 -22.70 -2.34 3.62
N LYS A 91 -23.58 -3.33 3.60
CA LYS A 91 -24.72 -3.39 2.69
C LYS A 91 -26.00 -3.15 3.45
N ASP A 92 -26.91 -2.43 2.83
CA ASP A 92 -28.27 -2.30 3.36
C ASP A 92 -29.05 -3.62 3.21
N LEU A 93 -30.28 -3.65 3.74
CA LEU A 93 -31.16 -4.81 3.65
C LEU A 93 -31.47 -5.25 2.20
N PHE A 94 -31.19 -4.39 1.22
CA PHE A 94 -31.38 -4.66 -0.20
C PHE A 94 -30.07 -4.98 -0.92
N GLY A 95 -28.95 -5.15 -0.19
CA GLY A 95 -27.65 -5.48 -0.75
C GLY A 95 -26.92 -4.32 -1.43
N ARG A 96 -27.37 -3.07 -1.23
CA ARG A 96 -26.74 -1.88 -1.80
C ARG A 96 -25.58 -1.47 -0.91
N SER A 97 -24.46 -1.09 -1.53
CA SER A 97 -23.31 -0.53 -0.83
C SER A 97 -23.65 0.85 -0.26
N SER A 98 -23.31 1.07 1.02
CA SER A 98 -23.46 2.37 1.69
C SER A 98 -22.27 3.31 1.44
N SER A 99 -21.38 2.98 0.50
CA SER A 99 -20.20 3.79 0.22
C SER A 99 -20.58 5.21 -0.22
N PRO A 100 -19.98 6.25 0.39
CA PRO A 100 -20.21 7.63 -0.02
C PRO A 100 -19.47 8.00 -1.33
N MET A 101 -18.65 7.09 -1.84
CA MET A 101 -17.80 7.30 -3.01
C MET A 101 -18.07 6.23 -4.07
N LYS A 102 -17.94 6.62 -5.34
CA LYS A 102 -18.01 5.70 -6.49
C LYS A 102 -16.71 5.76 -7.27
N PRO A 103 -15.90 4.67 -7.28
CA PRO A 103 -14.68 4.61 -8.10
C PRO A 103 -14.99 4.80 -9.59
N LEU A 104 -14.16 5.55 -10.31
CA LEU A 104 -14.27 5.70 -11.76
C LEU A 104 -13.74 4.50 -12.54
N GLY A 105 -13.00 3.61 -11.86
CA GLY A 105 -12.49 2.37 -12.45
C GLY A 105 -12.05 1.40 -11.36
N SER A 106 -11.98 0.11 -11.71
CA SER A 106 -11.54 -0.95 -10.79
C SER A 106 -10.01 -1.00 -10.67
N LYS A 107 -9.30 -0.63 -11.74
CA LYS A 107 -7.84 -0.62 -11.81
C LYS A 107 -7.30 0.80 -11.58
N PRO A 108 -6.12 0.94 -10.96
CA PRO A 108 -5.44 2.22 -10.88
C PRO A 108 -4.91 2.63 -12.25
N ILE A 109 -4.79 3.92 -12.48
CA ILE A 109 -4.03 4.46 -13.59
C ILE A 109 -2.56 4.44 -13.19
N VAL A 110 -1.72 3.87 -14.03
CA VAL A 110 -0.27 3.76 -13.83
C VAL A 110 0.45 4.67 -14.82
N PRO A 111 1.68 5.12 -14.51
CA PRO A 111 2.45 5.95 -15.42
C PRO A 111 2.78 5.20 -16.71
N THR A 112 2.90 5.93 -17.81
CA THR A 112 3.38 5.41 -19.09
C THR A 112 4.89 5.16 -19.04
N ASP A 113 5.41 4.37 -19.99
CA ASP A 113 6.85 4.12 -20.09
C ASP A 113 7.64 5.42 -20.29
N ASP A 114 7.13 6.36 -21.09
CA ASP A 114 7.72 7.69 -21.29
C ASP A 114 7.78 8.48 -19.99
N GLU A 115 6.75 8.42 -19.16
CA GLU A 115 6.75 9.08 -17.85
C GLU A 115 7.80 8.46 -16.92
N VAL A 116 7.89 7.13 -16.90
CA VAL A 116 8.89 6.42 -16.08
C VAL A 116 10.31 6.72 -16.54
N GLU A 117 10.54 6.87 -17.85
CA GLU A 117 11.84 7.24 -18.41
C GLU A 117 12.25 8.65 -17.99
N ARG A 118 11.34 9.62 -18.12
CA ARG A 118 11.58 11.01 -17.70
C ARG A 118 11.66 11.18 -16.19
N ASN A 119 10.88 10.42 -15.45
CA ASN A 119 10.76 10.48 -14.00
C ASN A 119 10.76 9.06 -13.38
N PRO A 120 11.93 8.47 -13.15
CA PRO A 120 12.02 7.10 -12.60
C PRO A 120 11.31 6.89 -11.26
N ARG A 121 11.07 7.97 -10.50
CA ARG A 121 10.33 7.93 -9.23
C ARG A 121 8.86 7.60 -9.43
N SER A 122 8.30 7.87 -10.61
CA SER A 122 6.90 7.58 -10.95
C SER A 122 6.61 6.08 -11.10
N ARG A 123 7.61 5.23 -11.25
CA ARG A 123 7.46 3.80 -11.52
C ARG A 123 6.45 3.09 -10.63
N SER A 124 6.40 3.46 -9.35
CA SER A 124 5.51 2.82 -8.37
C SER A 124 4.20 3.60 -8.16
N ALA A 125 4.01 4.71 -8.87
CA ALA A 125 2.85 5.56 -8.71
C ALA A 125 1.58 4.87 -9.21
N LYS A 126 0.50 5.02 -8.45
CA LYS A 126 -0.84 4.56 -8.80
C LYS A 126 -1.84 5.67 -8.53
N LEU A 127 -2.51 6.12 -9.56
CA LEU A 127 -3.59 7.11 -9.45
C LEU A 127 -4.93 6.41 -9.38
N ARG A 128 -5.70 6.72 -8.35
CA ARG A 128 -7.11 6.32 -8.23
C ARG A 128 -8.00 7.53 -8.16
N VAL A 129 -9.16 7.42 -8.80
CA VAL A 129 -10.14 8.50 -8.86
C VAL A 129 -11.51 7.94 -8.48
N ALA A 130 -12.24 8.68 -7.64
CA ALA A 130 -13.61 8.37 -7.29
C ALA A 130 -14.46 9.64 -7.29
N THR A 131 -15.76 9.49 -7.50
CA THR A 131 -16.73 10.57 -7.42
C THR A 131 -17.49 10.46 -6.12
N LYS A 132 -17.74 11.58 -5.44
CA LYS A 132 -18.66 11.67 -4.30
C LYS A 132 -20.09 11.45 -4.78
N LEU A 133 -20.82 10.58 -4.12
CA LEU A 133 -22.25 10.33 -4.32
C LEU A 133 -23.10 11.37 -3.61
#